data_8bf14416f2a2a25935abf483e5b81501
#
_entry.id   8bf14416f2a2a25935abf483e5b81501
#
_cell.length_a   1.000
_cell.length_b   1.000
_cell.length_c   1.000
_cell.angle_alpha   90.00
_cell.angle_beta   90.00
_cell.angle_gamma   90.00
#
_symmetry.space_group_name_H-M   'P 1'
#
loop_
_entity.id
_entity.type
_entity.pdbx_description
1 polymer ?
#
loop_
_entity_poly.entity_id
_entity_poly.type
_entity_poly.pdbx_seq_one_letter_code
_entity_poly.pdbx_strand_id
1 'polypeptide(L)'
;MSNIRVGIYTRKEIRAVFHGEYKHGEEVICGENEICEAGWYVPMSEDCSFSLMDVTIGIDFHWERNETQTFKGSLEVMRAKNGELTAVNVLDIEDYLQSVISSEMSATSHMELLKAHAVISRSWALCKIQRSLQGNAFACQESEGKRICWYGSEPHEGFDVCADDHCQRYQGLRAKDHKNAIKAVQETKGEVLCQLGISVQTSGEASLLELSRVKPEITSEASNLRSEELGVICDARFYKCCGGVTEEFETCWEDTHFDYLVKVEDNDANRSLSLSKGPINLTTEEGAKEWIMSNPEAFCNTNDKKILSQVLNDYDQETIDFYRWKVIYSQDELTALVARHAPQLGKIIDLIPLKRGVSGRIYELKIVGTKKTLTIGKELEIRKWLSESHLYSSAFIVEKDGDTFTLYGAGWGHGVGLCQIGAAVMATKGYTYKEILAHYYPNTTIKQIT
;
A
#
# COMPACT_ATOMS: atom_id res chain seq x y z
N MET A 1 -6.82 8.11 22.26
CA MET A 1 -6.54 7.69 20.86
C MET A 1 -5.49 6.60 20.87
N SER A 2 -5.47 5.73 19.86
CA SER A 2 -4.58 4.56 19.88
C SER A 2 -3.18 4.94 19.39
N ASN A 3 -2.15 4.56 20.15
CA ASN A 3 -0.78 4.63 19.67
C ASN A 3 -0.53 3.56 18.61
N ILE A 4 0.27 3.91 17.61
CA ILE A 4 0.77 3.00 16.60
C ILE A 4 2.28 2.82 16.77
N ARG A 5 2.78 1.63 16.49
CA ARG A 5 4.19 1.24 16.58
C ARG A 5 4.73 1.03 15.18
N VAL A 6 5.66 1.88 14.77
CA VAL A 6 6.22 1.89 13.41
C VAL A 6 7.67 1.42 13.44
N GLY A 7 7.97 0.26 12.88
CA GLY A 7 9.33 -0.24 12.71
C GLY A 7 10.07 0.53 11.62
N ILE A 8 11.21 1.14 11.97
CA ILE A 8 11.97 2.00 11.04
C ILE A 8 13.08 1.21 10.34
N TYR A 9 13.98 0.59 11.10
CA TYR A 9 15.04 -0.28 10.59
C TYR A 9 15.59 -1.21 11.67
N THR A 10 16.34 -2.24 11.26
CA THR A 10 17.04 -3.17 12.16
C THR A 10 18.53 -3.11 11.87
N ARG A 11 19.37 -2.90 12.92
CA ARG A 11 20.85 -2.78 12.83
C ARG A 11 21.52 -3.27 14.11
N LYS A 12 22.85 -3.45 14.07
CA LYS A 12 23.65 -3.83 15.24
C LYS A 12 23.68 -2.75 16.31
N GLU A 13 23.69 -1.48 15.87
CA GLU A 13 23.70 -0.28 16.71
C GLU A 13 22.75 0.76 16.10
N ILE A 14 22.16 1.61 16.91
CA ILE A 14 21.26 2.68 16.50
C ILE A 14 21.86 4.01 16.91
N ARG A 15 22.09 4.90 15.94
CA ARG A 15 22.54 6.27 16.18
C ARG A 15 21.35 7.21 16.15
N ALA A 16 21.09 7.87 17.29
CA ALA A 16 19.97 8.77 17.47
C ALA A 16 20.43 10.12 18.00
N VAL A 17 19.75 11.20 17.57
CA VAL A 17 19.90 12.54 18.15
C VAL A 17 18.58 12.94 18.77
N PHE A 18 18.55 13.13 20.08
CA PHE A 18 17.36 13.56 20.81
C PHE A 18 17.31 15.08 20.87
N HIS A 19 16.24 15.66 20.30
CA HIS A 19 15.93 17.08 20.30
C HIS A 19 14.96 17.38 21.44
N GLY A 20 15.48 17.82 22.57
CA GLY A 20 14.79 17.96 23.83
C GLY A 20 15.12 16.80 24.80
N GLU A 21 14.46 16.79 25.95
CA GLU A 21 14.72 15.83 27.02
C GLU A 21 13.88 14.57 26.86
N TYR A 22 14.54 13.42 26.92
CA TYR A 22 13.92 12.09 26.86
C TYR A 22 14.28 11.29 28.12
N LYS A 23 13.28 10.60 28.67
CA LYS A 23 13.47 9.70 29.81
C LYS A 23 13.83 8.31 29.33
N HIS A 24 14.95 7.77 29.83
CA HIS A 24 15.38 6.38 29.62
C HIS A 24 15.63 5.72 30.99
N GLY A 25 14.68 4.87 31.42
CA GLY A 25 14.67 4.38 32.81
C GLY A 25 14.56 5.52 33.81
N GLU A 26 15.58 5.71 34.65
CA GLU A 26 15.66 6.85 35.59
C GLU A 26 16.50 8.01 35.07
N GLU A 27 17.16 7.86 33.93
CA GLU A 27 18.02 8.86 33.33
C GLU A 27 17.27 9.80 32.40
N VAL A 28 17.75 11.05 32.30
CA VAL A 28 17.29 12.02 31.29
C VAL A 28 18.42 12.21 30.30
N ILE A 29 18.11 12.00 29.03
CA ILE A 29 19.06 12.09 27.94
C ILE A 29 18.64 13.17 26.92
N CYS A 30 19.61 13.75 26.24
CA CYS A 30 19.44 14.65 25.11
C CYS A 30 20.65 14.56 24.18
N GLY A 31 20.56 15.15 22.99
CA GLY A 31 21.67 15.20 22.03
C GLY A 31 21.94 13.87 21.36
N GLU A 32 23.18 13.69 20.89
CA GLU A 32 23.63 12.51 20.14
C GLU A 32 23.89 11.32 21.08
N ASN A 33 23.36 10.17 20.72
CA ASN A 33 23.48 8.94 21.47
C ASN A 33 23.69 7.74 20.54
N GLU A 34 24.58 6.85 20.93
CA GLU A 34 24.77 5.54 20.34
C GLU A 34 24.09 4.48 21.22
N ILE A 35 23.10 3.80 20.68
CA ILE A 35 22.25 2.87 21.40
C ILE A 35 22.63 1.45 21.02
N CYS A 36 23.12 0.70 21.99
CA CYS A 36 23.57 -0.70 21.86
C CYS A 36 22.68 -1.70 22.57
N GLU A 37 21.69 -1.24 23.32
CA GLU A 37 20.78 -2.07 24.12
C GLU A 37 19.32 -1.72 23.88
N ALA A 38 18.45 -2.70 24.11
CA ALA A 38 17.00 -2.50 24.04
C ALA A 38 16.52 -1.60 25.18
N GLY A 39 15.57 -0.73 24.89
CA GLY A 39 15.02 0.19 25.87
C GLY A 39 13.99 1.16 25.31
N TRP A 40 13.39 1.93 26.21
CA TRP A 40 12.41 2.95 25.87
C TRP A 40 12.97 4.34 26.13
N TYR A 41 12.72 5.24 25.18
CA TYR A 41 13.09 6.64 25.20
C TYR A 41 11.82 7.46 25.04
N VAL A 42 11.33 8.02 26.15
CA VAL A 42 10.01 8.68 26.22
C VAL A 42 10.20 10.19 26.28
N PRO A 43 9.59 10.98 25.39
CA PRO A 43 9.73 12.44 25.40
C PRO A 43 9.14 13.04 26.67
N MET A 44 9.81 14.04 27.24
CA MET A 44 9.34 14.75 28.44
C MET A 44 8.40 15.91 28.12
N SER A 45 8.29 16.32 26.86
CA SER A 45 7.33 17.32 26.36
C SER A 45 6.88 17.03 24.94
N GLU A 46 5.77 17.62 24.51
CA GLU A 46 5.20 17.45 23.15
C GLU A 46 6.08 18.04 22.05
N ASP A 47 6.98 18.99 22.38
CA ASP A 47 7.90 19.61 21.45
C ASP A 47 9.16 18.77 21.19
N CYS A 48 9.37 17.70 21.96
CA CYS A 48 10.49 16.80 21.80
C CYS A 48 10.34 15.99 20.50
N SER A 49 11.49 15.77 19.85
CA SER A 49 11.62 14.89 18.70
C SER A 49 12.97 14.16 18.74
N PHE A 50 13.13 13.12 17.95
CA PHE A 50 14.42 12.45 17.79
C PHE A 50 14.71 12.21 16.32
N SER A 51 15.98 12.23 15.94
CA SER A 51 16.45 11.89 14.61
C SER A 51 17.16 10.54 14.64
N LEU A 52 16.87 9.69 13.67
CA LEU A 52 17.61 8.47 13.38
C LEU A 52 18.50 8.68 12.18
N MET A 53 19.78 8.30 12.30
CA MET A 53 20.76 8.44 11.22
C MET A 53 20.71 7.23 10.30
N ASP A 54 21.08 7.47 9.03
CA ASP A 54 21.24 6.44 8.00
C ASP A 54 19.99 5.56 7.77
N VAL A 55 18.80 6.13 7.87
CA VAL A 55 17.56 5.43 7.52
C VAL A 55 17.55 5.14 6.02
N THR A 56 17.51 3.86 5.64
CA THR A 56 17.41 3.46 4.24
C THR A 56 15.97 3.65 3.77
N ILE A 57 15.78 4.36 2.65
CA ILE A 57 14.49 4.56 1.99
C ILE A 57 14.54 4.05 0.57
N GLY A 58 13.40 3.60 0.04
CA GLY A 58 13.29 3.02 -1.29
C GLY A 58 14.03 1.70 -1.43
N ILE A 59 13.91 0.83 -0.44
CA ILE A 59 14.59 -0.47 -0.40
C ILE A 59 14.24 -1.27 -1.67
N ASP A 60 15.26 -1.76 -2.36
CA ASP A 60 15.16 -2.50 -3.63
C ASP A 60 14.67 -1.65 -4.84
N PHE A 61 14.53 -0.33 -4.71
CA PHE A 61 14.23 0.57 -5.82
C PHE A 61 15.51 1.25 -6.34
N HIS A 62 15.49 1.70 -7.61
CA HIS A 62 16.62 2.40 -8.25
C HIS A 62 17.02 3.73 -7.58
N TRP A 63 16.18 4.26 -6.68
CA TRP A 63 16.39 5.48 -5.91
C TRP A 63 16.70 5.21 -4.42
N GLU A 64 17.04 3.98 -4.05
CA GLU A 64 17.46 3.61 -2.69
C GLU A 64 18.60 4.52 -2.20
N ARG A 65 18.44 5.08 -1.01
CA ARG A 65 19.43 5.92 -0.37
C ARG A 65 19.26 5.95 1.15
N ASN A 66 20.29 6.44 1.85
CA ASN A 66 20.24 6.68 3.28
C ASN A 66 19.96 8.16 3.56
N GLU A 67 19.07 8.41 4.50
CA GLU A 67 18.72 9.75 4.98
C GLU A 67 18.70 9.80 6.51
N THR A 68 18.93 10.97 7.10
CA THR A 68 18.59 11.24 8.49
C THR A 68 17.13 11.66 8.56
N GLN A 69 16.33 10.94 9.33
CA GLN A 69 14.90 11.21 9.50
C GLN A 69 14.57 11.58 10.93
N THR A 70 13.69 12.56 11.12
CA THR A 70 13.28 13.07 12.44
C THR A 70 11.85 12.64 12.74
N PHE A 71 11.61 12.19 13.96
CA PHE A 71 10.34 11.61 14.41
C PHE A 71 9.83 12.28 15.68
N LYS A 72 8.51 12.37 15.82
CA LYS A 72 7.82 12.69 17.08
C LYS A 72 7.56 11.44 17.91
N GLY A 73 7.18 11.63 19.16
CA GLY A 73 6.77 10.56 20.07
C GLY A 73 7.95 9.83 20.70
N SER A 74 7.74 8.58 21.09
CA SER A 74 8.74 7.77 21.76
C SER A 74 9.56 6.93 20.78
N LEU A 75 10.82 6.68 21.13
CA LEU A 75 11.64 5.65 20.49
C LEU A 75 11.67 4.42 21.39
N GLU A 76 11.21 3.29 20.89
CA GLU A 76 11.44 1.98 21.47
C GLU A 76 12.51 1.26 20.68
N VAL A 77 13.54 0.78 21.35
CA VAL A 77 14.57 -0.07 20.75
C VAL A 77 14.33 -1.50 21.23
N MET A 78 14.07 -2.39 20.29
CA MET A 78 13.78 -3.80 20.55
C MET A 78 14.93 -4.68 20.07
N ARG A 79 15.09 -5.84 20.68
CA ARG A 79 16.02 -6.86 20.18
C ARG A 79 15.29 -7.81 19.21
N ALA A 80 15.73 -7.83 17.97
CA ALA A 80 15.25 -8.74 16.94
C ALA A 80 15.74 -10.18 17.17
N LYS A 81 15.12 -11.17 16.52
CA LYS A 81 15.51 -12.61 16.64
C LYS A 81 16.94 -12.89 16.23
N ASN A 82 17.50 -12.14 15.29
CA ASN A 82 18.88 -12.25 14.85
C ASN A 82 19.89 -11.61 15.83
N GLY A 83 19.41 -11.03 16.95
CA GLY A 83 20.21 -10.36 17.97
C GLY A 83 20.51 -8.89 17.69
N GLU A 84 20.12 -8.35 16.54
CA GLU A 84 20.24 -6.94 16.20
C GLU A 84 19.16 -6.09 16.91
N LEU A 85 19.26 -4.78 16.79
CA LEU A 85 18.32 -3.82 17.38
C LEU A 85 17.38 -3.25 16.31
N THR A 86 16.08 -3.27 16.59
CA THR A 86 15.05 -2.64 15.76
C THR A 86 14.62 -1.33 16.41
N ALA A 87 14.75 -0.23 15.67
CA ALA A 87 14.19 1.07 16.05
C ALA A 87 12.70 1.10 15.73
N VAL A 88 11.87 1.35 16.71
CA VAL A 88 10.41 1.45 16.60
C VAL A 88 9.97 2.82 17.10
N ASN A 89 9.32 3.59 16.24
CA ASN A 89 8.70 4.85 16.63
C ASN A 89 7.28 4.60 17.17
N VAL A 90 6.99 5.10 18.36
CA VAL A 90 5.69 4.94 19.03
C VAL A 90 5.05 6.31 19.21
N LEU A 91 3.88 6.52 18.55
CA LEU A 91 3.23 7.82 18.52
C LEU A 91 1.72 7.68 18.34
N ASP A 92 0.99 8.79 18.52
CA ASP A 92 -0.46 8.86 18.22
C ASP A 92 -0.73 8.62 16.72
N ILE A 93 -1.82 7.94 16.40
CA ILE A 93 -2.16 7.60 15.00
C ILE A 93 -2.36 8.85 14.13
N GLU A 94 -2.84 9.96 14.68
CA GLU A 94 -3.01 11.19 13.91
C GLU A 94 -1.65 11.83 13.56
N ASP A 95 -0.66 11.76 14.44
CA ASP A 95 0.72 12.19 14.13
C ASP A 95 1.38 11.26 13.11
N TYR A 96 1.14 9.95 13.20
CA TYR A 96 1.55 8.99 12.17
C TYR A 96 0.98 9.36 10.79
N LEU A 97 -0.32 9.66 10.71
CA LEU A 97 -0.98 10.03 9.47
C LEU A 97 -0.46 11.32 8.86
N GLN A 98 -0.08 12.32 9.67
CA GLN A 98 0.55 13.54 9.16
C GLN A 98 1.83 13.21 8.39
N SER A 99 2.64 12.28 8.89
CA SER A 99 3.83 11.80 8.18
C SER A 99 3.48 11.00 6.92
N VAL A 100 2.55 10.04 7.00
CA VAL A 100 2.13 9.22 5.86
C VAL A 100 1.63 10.10 4.72
N ILE A 101 0.67 11.00 4.99
CA ILE A 101 0.10 11.87 3.95
C ILE A 101 1.17 12.78 3.33
N SER A 102 2.10 13.28 4.14
CA SER A 102 3.21 14.11 3.66
C SER A 102 4.25 13.31 2.86
N SER A 103 4.34 11.99 3.07
CA SER A 103 5.28 11.12 2.38
C SER A 103 4.70 10.53 1.09
N GLU A 104 3.37 10.32 1.05
CA GLU A 104 2.64 9.77 -0.09
C GLU A 104 2.21 10.83 -1.10
N MET A 105 1.87 12.04 -0.61
CA MET A 105 1.28 13.11 -1.41
C MET A 105 2.17 14.36 -1.46
N SER A 106 2.06 15.10 -2.56
CA SER A 106 2.73 16.40 -2.70
C SER A 106 2.12 17.46 -1.76
N ALA A 107 2.94 18.42 -1.34
CA ALA A 107 2.49 19.61 -0.59
C ALA A 107 1.46 20.46 -1.36
N THR A 108 1.42 20.33 -2.69
CA THR A 108 0.49 21.05 -3.58
C THR A 108 -0.81 20.31 -3.84
N SER A 109 -1.02 19.15 -3.23
CA SER A 109 -2.22 18.32 -3.44
C SER A 109 -3.49 19.04 -3.00
N HIS A 110 -4.57 18.78 -3.73
CA HIS A 110 -5.89 19.35 -3.43
C HIS A 110 -6.39 18.87 -2.06
N MET A 111 -7.03 19.77 -1.30
CA MET A 111 -7.47 19.47 0.07
C MET A 111 -8.40 18.26 0.15
N GLU A 112 -9.33 18.11 -0.79
CA GLU A 112 -10.27 16.98 -0.80
C GLU A 112 -9.57 15.64 -1.10
N LEU A 113 -8.51 15.64 -1.92
CA LEU A 113 -7.65 14.46 -2.10
C LEU A 113 -6.94 14.10 -0.80
N LEU A 114 -6.34 15.09 -0.11
CA LEU A 114 -5.62 14.86 1.15
C LEU A 114 -6.55 14.33 2.25
N LYS A 115 -7.80 14.86 2.35
CA LYS A 115 -8.81 14.36 3.28
C LYS A 115 -9.22 12.93 2.97
N ALA A 116 -9.51 12.62 1.69
CA ALA A 116 -9.81 11.25 1.29
C ALA A 116 -8.68 10.29 1.68
N HIS A 117 -7.43 10.70 1.41
CA HIS A 117 -6.25 9.90 1.72
C HIS A 117 -6.04 9.73 3.24
N ALA A 118 -6.31 10.77 4.05
CA ALA A 118 -6.23 10.67 5.51
C ALA A 118 -7.23 9.65 6.08
N VAL A 119 -8.47 9.66 5.58
CA VAL A 119 -9.51 8.70 6.01
C VAL A 119 -9.14 7.27 5.64
N ILE A 120 -8.70 7.02 4.39
CA ILE A 120 -8.33 5.65 3.95
C ILE A 120 -7.06 5.15 4.63
N SER A 121 -6.05 6.00 4.82
CA SER A 121 -4.81 5.62 5.50
C SER A 121 -5.05 5.25 6.96
N ARG A 122 -5.93 5.99 7.64
CA ARG A 122 -6.37 5.68 9.02
C ARG A 122 -7.11 4.35 9.06
N SER A 123 -8.07 4.15 8.16
CA SER A 123 -8.86 2.91 8.07
C SER A 123 -7.97 1.71 7.82
N TRP A 124 -7.05 1.80 6.87
CA TRP A 124 -6.11 0.75 6.56
C TRP A 124 -5.19 0.41 7.75
N ALA A 125 -4.60 1.42 8.40
CA ALA A 125 -3.70 1.22 9.53
C ALA A 125 -4.41 0.52 10.70
N LEU A 126 -5.61 0.97 11.05
CA LEU A 126 -6.41 0.36 12.12
C LEU A 126 -6.86 -1.06 11.76
N CYS A 127 -7.30 -1.28 10.51
CA CYS A 127 -7.65 -2.61 10.03
C CYS A 127 -6.44 -3.56 10.09
N LYS A 128 -5.24 -3.09 9.69
CA LYS A 128 -4.01 -3.88 9.78
C LYS A 128 -3.65 -4.25 11.21
N ILE A 129 -3.72 -3.29 12.15
CA ILE A 129 -3.49 -3.55 13.57
C ILE A 129 -4.45 -4.64 14.09
N GLN A 130 -5.74 -4.55 13.74
CA GLN A 130 -6.72 -5.55 14.13
C GLN A 130 -6.45 -6.92 13.52
N ARG A 131 -6.02 -6.99 12.25
CA ARG A 131 -5.72 -8.24 11.55
C ARG A 131 -4.38 -8.87 11.94
N SER A 132 -3.38 -8.08 12.29
CA SER A 132 -2.07 -8.61 12.73
C SER A 132 -2.22 -9.48 13.98
N LEU A 133 -3.27 -9.26 14.75
CA LEU A 133 -3.64 -10.12 15.88
C LEU A 133 -4.20 -11.49 15.44
N GLN A 134 -4.56 -11.68 14.16
CA GLN A 134 -5.16 -12.90 13.62
C GLN A 134 -4.20 -13.76 12.79
N GLY A 135 -2.98 -13.30 12.51
CA GLY A 135 -1.89 -14.14 12.01
C GLY A 135 -1.91 -14.54 10.53
N ASN A 136 -2.31 -13.65 9.60
CA ASN A 136 -2.25 -13.96 8.16
C ASN A 136 -0.90 -13.50 7.57
N ALA A 137 -0.02 -14.47 7.32
CA ALA A 137 1.31 -14.30 6.73
C ALA A 137 1.29 -14.44 5.20
N PHE A 138 2.45 -14.13 4.57
CA PHE A 138 2.78 -14.57 3.21
C PHE A 138 2.33 -16.01 2.98
N ALA A 139 1.60 -16.26 1.91
CA ALA A 139 1.21 -17.59 1.51
C ALA A 139 1.64 -17.88 0.07
N CYS A 140 2.15 -19.09 -0.15
CA CYS A 140 2.53 -19.57 -1.44
C CYS A 140 2.06 -21.02 -1.60
N GLN A 141 1.27 -21.26 -2.65
CA GLN A 141 0.81 -22.60 -3.02
C GLN A 141 1.69 -23.09 -4.18
N GLU A 142 2.50 -24.09 -3.90
CA GLU A 142 3.35 -24.71 -4.91
C GLU A 142 2.88 -26.12 -5.21
N SER A 143 2.77 -26.44 -6.50
CA SER A 143 2.54 -27.77 -7.03
C SER A 143 3.38 -27.96 -8.28
N GLU A 144 3.37 -29.16 -8.88
CA GLU A 144 4.12 -29.43 -10.10
C GLU A 144 3.66 -28.49 -11.23
N GLY A 145 4.58 -27.64 -11.69
CA GLY A 145 4.33 -26.67 -12.78
C GLY A 145 3.52 -25.42 -12.40
N LYS A 146 3.21 -25.22 -11.08
CA LYS A 146 2.44 -24.06 -10.63
C LYS A 146 2.98 -23.48 -9.31
N ARG A 147 3.11 -22.15 -9.25
CA ARG A 147 3.51 -21.37 -8.09
C ARG A 147 2.60 -20.14 -7.95
N ILE A 148 1.68 -20.16 -7.00
CA ILE A 148 0.75 -19.05 -6.74
C ILE A 148 1.06 -18.45 -5.38
N CYS A 149 1.63 -17.25 -5.37
CA CYS A 149 2.04 -16.58 -4.15
C CYS A 149 1.32 -15.23 -4.01
N TRP A 150 0.89 -14.91 -2.80
CA TRP A 150 0.39 -13.60 -2.45
C TRP A 150 1.08 -13.10 -1.18
N TYR A 151 1.26 -11.81 -1.16
CA TYR A 151 1.94 -11.11 -0.09
C TYR A 151 0.87 -10.45 0.78
N GLY A 152 0.36 -11.20 1.76
CA GLY A 152 -0.49 -10.67 2.81
C GLY A 152 0.26 -9.68 3.68
N SER A 153 -0.40 -9.14 4.72
CA SER A 153 0.34 -8.38 5.71
C SER A 153 1.28 -9.32 6.45
N GLU A 154 2.57 -9.27 6.10
CA GLU A 154 3.58 -9.95 6.91
C GLU A 154 3.45 -9.49 8.36
N PRO A 155 3.35 -10.42 9.32
CA PRO A 155 3.34 -10.05 10.73
C PRO A 155 4.69 -9.41 11.05
N HIS A 156 4.66 -8.17 11.41
CA HIS A 156 5.85 -7.53 11.95
C HIS A 156 6.08 -8.02 13.37
N GLU A 157 7.30 -8.46 13.66
CA GLU A 157 7.62 -8.94 15.00
C GLU A 157 7.76 -7.78 15.98
N GLY A 158 6.73 -7.58 16.81
CA GLY A 158 6.77 -6.64 17.89
C GLY A 158 6.37 -5.19 17.55
N PHE A 159 5.98 -4.88 16.30
CA PHE A 159 5.44 -3.58 15.91
C PHE A 159 4.28 -3.74 14.93
N ASP A 160 3.50 -2.68 14.69
CA ASP A 160 2.23 -2.76 13.96
C ASP A 160 2.42 -2.63 12.44
N VAL A 161 3.25 -1.67 12.01
CA VAL A 161 3.54 -1.35 10.61
C VAL A 161 5.03 -1.05 10.44
N CYS A 162 5.58 -1.24 9.25
CA CYS A 162 6.91 -0.73 8.90
C CYS A 162 6.83 0.65 8.24
N ALA A 163 7.95 1.33 8.15
CA ALA A 163 8.07 2.66 7.55
C ALA A 163 8.14 2.65 6.02
N ASP A 164 8.25 1.47 5.40
CA ASP A 164 8.49 1.28 3.98
C ASP A 164 7.19 1.03 3.18
N ASP A 165 7.30 1.05 1.85
CA ASP A 165 6.23 0.85 0.86
C ASP A 165 5.45 -0.47 1.02
N HIS A 166 5.99 -1.45 1.75
CA HIS A 166 5.28 -2.67 2.14
C HIS A 166 4.01 -2.37 2.98
N CYS A 167 4.04 -1.31 3.82
CA CYS A 167 2.89 -0.82 4.58
C CYS A 167 2.37 0.49 3.98
N GLN A 168 2.72 1.59 4.58
CA GLN A 168 2.48 2.95 4.09
C GLN A 168 3.77 3.72 4.28
N ARG A 169 4.16 4.50 3.30
CA ARG A 169 5.40 5.27 3.36
C ARG A 169 5.37 6.23 4.54
N TYR A 170 6.26 6.01 5.50
CA TYR A 170 6.40 6.78 6.72
C TYR A 170 7.81 7.31 6.86
N GLN A 171 8.02 8.61 6.72
CA GLN A 171 9.34 9.24 6.68
C GLN A 171 9.52 10.30 7.79
N GLY A 172 8.80 10.16 8.90
CA GLY A 172 8.88 11.06 10.04
C GLY A 172 8.36 12.47 9.75
N LEU A 173 8.90 13.44 10.46
CA LEU A 173 8.59 14.86 10.27
C LEU A 173 9.24 15.36 9.00
N ARG A 174 8.48 15.58 7.95
CA ARG A 174 8.97 16.33 6.78
C ARG A 174 8.90 17.83 7.01
N ALA A 175 9.83 18.55 6.37
CA ALA A 175 10.00 19.98 6.55
C ALA A 175 8.70 20.78 6.28
N LYS A 176 8.68 21.98 6.75
CA LYS A 176 7.66 23.04 6.90
C LYS A 176 6.56 23.23 5.83
N ASP A 177 6.59 22.50 4.70
CA ASP A 177 5.73 22.78 3.55
C ASP A 177 4.43 21.95 3.50
N HIS A 178 4.23 20.99 4.42
CA HIS A 178 3.08 20.10 4.42
C HIS A 178 1.89 20.57 5.28
N LYS A 179 1.67 21.87 5.43
CA LYS A 179 0.56 22.43 6.22
C LYS A 179 -0.81 21.90 5.80
N ASN A 180 -1.02 21.66 4.49
CA ASN A 180 -2.27 21.13 3.97
C ASN A 180 -2.51 19.68 4.39
N ALA A 181 -1.46 18.84 4.44
CA ALA A 181 -1.56 17.46 4.93
C ALA A 181 -1.95 17.43 6.41
N ILE A 182 -1.29 18.24 7.25
CA ILE A 182 -1.62 18.37 8.66
C ILE A 182 -3.08 18.82 8.83
N LYS A 183 -3.51 19.85 8.08
CA LYS A 183 -4.88 20.36 8.11
C LYS A 183 -5.90 19.29 7.69
N ALA A 184 -5.62 18.54 6.64
CA ALA A 184 -6.50 17.46 6.16
C ALA A 184 -6.69 16.36 7.22
N VAL A 185 -5.61 15.93 7.89
CA VAL A 185 -5.66 14.98 9.00
C VAL A 185 -6.47 15.53 10.15
N GLN A 186 -6.26 16.80 10.53
CA GLN A 186 -7.01 17.45 11.62
C GLN A 186 -8.52 17.57 11.32
N GLU A 187 -8.87 17.96 10.07
CA GLU A 187 -10.27 18.12 9.65
C GLU A 187 -11.01 16.79 9.49
N THR A 188 -10.30 15.69 9.36
CA THR A 188 -10.87 14.31 9.29
C THR A 188 -10.49 13.46 10.49
N LYS A 189 -10.08 14.09 11.60
CA LYS A 189 -9.61 13.38 12.79
C LYS A 189 -10.63 12.35 13.24
N GLY A 190 -10.18 11.09 13.43
CA GLY A 190 -11.03 9.98 13.87
C GLY A 190 -12.02 9.46 12.81
N GLU A 191 -12.09 10.01 11.60
CA GLU A 191 -12.94 9.48 10.52
C GLU A 191 -12.33 8.22 9.91
N VAL A 192 -13.12 7.15 9.81
CA VAL A 192 -12.77 5.87 9.18
C VAL A 192 -13.86 5.38 8.26
N LEU A 193 -13.48 4.58 7.26
CA LEU A 193 -14.41 3.83 6.43
C LEU A 193 -14.84 2.56 7.15
N CYS A 194 -16.16 2.33 7.23
CA CYS A 194 -16.75 1.12 7.77
C CYS A 194 -17.67 0.47 6.74
N GLN A 195 -17.68 -0.85 6.68
CA GLN A 195 -18.58 -1.61 5.84
C GLN A 195 -20.03 -1.49 6.31
N LEU A 196 -20.98 -1.30 5.37
CA LEU A 196 -22.40 -1.26 5.67
C LEU A 196 -22.95 -2.68 5.91
N GLY A 197 -23.86 -2.83 6.89
CA GLY A 197 -24.73 -3.99 7.01
C GLY A 197 -24.15 -5.23 7.71
N ILE A 198 -22.90 -5.20 8.22
CA ILE A 198 -22.39 -6.28 9.07
C ILE A 198 -22.56 -5.87 10.54
N SER A 199 -23.64 -6.32 11.19
CA SER A 199 -23.64 -6.50 12.64
C SER A 199 -22.76 -7.72 12.92
N VAL A 200 -21.66 -7.55 13.64
CA VAL A 200 -20.86 -8.67 14.12
C VAL A 200 -21.71 -9.45 15.11
N GLN A 201 -22.38 -10.51 14.64
CA GLN A 201 -22.91 -11.52 15.54
C GLN A 201 -21.71 -12.30 16.09
N THR A 202 -21.26 -11.94 17.27
CA THR A 202 -20.34 -12.76 18.05
C THR A 202 -21.09 -14.02 18.47
N SER A 203 -21.06 -15.04 17.62
CA SER A 203 -21.44 -16.40 18.01
C SER A 203 -20.26 -16.99 18.78
N GLY A 204 -20.37 -16.98 20.11
CA GLY A 204 -19.45 -17.65 21.01
C GLY A 204 -18.60 -16.67 21.82
N GLU A 205 -18.68 -16.84 23.14
CA GLU A 205 -17.86 -16.20 24.15
C GLU A 205 -16.37 -16.54 24.04
N ALA A 206 -15.70 -16.03 23.01
CA ALA A 206 -14.28 -15.79 23.05
C ALA A 206 -14.12 -14.38 23.63
N SER A 207 -14.03 -14.32 24.95
CA SER A 207 -13.99 -13.06 25.68
C SER A 207 -12.80 -12.22 25.24
N LEU A 208 -13.03 -10.93 25.07
CA LEU A 208 -12.00 -9.87 24.97
C LEU A 208 -10.94 -9.95 26.09
N LEU A 209 -11.13 -10.80 27.10
CA LEU A 209 -10.24 -11.12 28.21
C LEU A 209 -9.02 -11.98 27.82
N GLU A 210 -9.02 -12.70 26.69
CA GLU A 210 -7.84 -13.42 26.23
C GLU A 210 -6.84 -12.54 25.47
N LEU A 211 -7.29 -11.42 24.93
CA LEU A 211 -6.43 -10.42 24.28
C LEU A 211 -5.61 -9.59 25.28
N SER A 212 -5.99 -9.58 26.55
CA SER A 212 -5.31 -8.82 27.61
C SER A 212 -4.11 -9.53 28.27
N ARG A 213 -3.85 -10.78 27.92
CA ARG A 213 -2.80 -11.61 28.60
C ARG A 213 -1.38 -11.45 28.08
N VAL A 214 -1.13 -10.64 27.04
CA VAL A 214 0.21 -10.57 26.42
C VAL A 214 0.95 -9.24 26.64
N LYS A 215 0.33 -8.21 27.22
CA LYS A 215 1.04 -6.94 27.52
C LYS A 215 0.62 -6.40 28.89
N PRO A 216 1.54 -6.22 29.85
CA PRO A 216 1.28 -5.39 31.00
C PRO A 216 1.29 -3.92 30.58
N GLU A 217 0.22 -3.18 30.95
CA GLU A 217 0.09 -1.72 30.91
C GLU A 217 -0.28 -1.02 29.61
N ILE A 218 -1.18 -1.58 28.80
CA ILE A 218 -2.03 -0.74 27.94
C ILE A 218 -3.43 -0.78 28.54
N THR A 219 -3.72 0.22 29.39
CA THR A 219 -5.00 0.39 30.05
C THR A 219 -6.11 0.74 29.05
N SER A 220 -7.00 -0.17 28.86
CA SER A 220 -8.48 -0.20 28.97
C SER A 220 -9.36 0.92 28.40
N GLU A 221 -8.93 1.86 27.55
CA GLU A 221 -9.88 2.82 26.93
C GLU A 221 -10.30 2.46 25.50
N ALA A 222 -9.51 1.68 24.77
CA ALA A 222 -9.89 1.21 23.42
C ALA A 222 -10.92 0.06 23.40
N SER A 223 -11.17 -0.58 24.55
CA SER A 223 -12.08 -1.73 24.65
C SER A 223 -13.56 -1.37 24.90
N ASN A 224 -13.89 -0.08 25.09
CA ASN A 224 -15.25 0.38 25.37
C ASN A 224 -16.04 0.89 24.15
N LEU A 225 -15.49 0.79 22.94
CA LEU A 225 -16.29 1.01 21.74
C LEU A 225 -17.22 -0.19 21.59
N ARG A 226 -18.52 0.03 21.80
CA ARG A 226 -19.56 -0.96 21.54
C ARG A 226 -19.46 -1.37 20.08
N SER A 227 -18.90 -2.56 19.82
CA SER A 227 -18.65 -3.12 18.48
C SER A 227 -19.91 -3.23 17.62
N GLU A 228 -21.08 -3.16 18.22
CA GLU A 228 -22.39 -3.27 17.55
C GLU A 228 -22.81 -2.01 16.78
N GLU A 229 -22.28 -0.82 17.10
CA GLU A 229 -22.66 0.44 16.43
C GLU A 229 -21.65 0.91 15.38
N LEU A 230 -20.39 0.50 15.42
CA LEU A 230 -19.34 0.99 14.54
C LEU A 230 -19.25 0.28 13.18
N GLY A 231 -19.63 -0.98 13.09
CA GLY A 231 -19.35 -1.81 11.92
C GLY A 231 -17.87 -2.21 11.81
N VAL A 232 -17.51 -2.96 10.76
CA VAL A 232 -16.13 -3.43 10.51
C VAL A 232 -15.36 -2.34 9.78
N ILE A 233 -14.21 -1.91 10.33
CA ILE A 233 -13.31 -0.97 9.67
C ILE A 233 -12.75 -1.62 8.39
N CYS A 234 -12.80 -0.88 7.28
CA CYS A 234 -12.41 -1.37 5.97
C CYS A 234 -10.89 -1.45 5.79
N ASP A 235 -10.42 -2.49 5.10
CA ASP A 235 -9.09 -2.57 4.50
C ASP A 235 -9.04 -1.61 3.30
N ALA A 236 -8.88 -0.32 3.57
CA ALA A 236 -9.01 0.75 2.57
C ALA A 236 -7.73 0.92 1.75
N ARG A 237 -7.50 0.00 0.79
CA ARG A 237 -6.31 -0.03 -0.07
C ARG A 237 -6.33 1.06 -1.13
N PHE A 238 -5.15 1.49 -1.57
CA PHE A 238 -4.97 2.50 -2.60
C PHE A 238 -3.75 2.20 -3.46
N TYR A 239 -3.69 2.81 -4.64
CA TYR A 239 -2.62 2.63 -5.61
C TYR A 239 -2.59 3.79 -6.59
N LYS A 240 -1.57 3.86 -7.45
CA LYS A 240 -1.29 5.02 -8.29
C LYS A 240 -2.33 5.25 -9.40
N CYS A 241 -2.59 4.23 -10.26
CA CYS A 241 -3.47 4.36 -11.42
C CYS A 241 -4.22 3.06 -11.73
N CYS A 242 -5.56 3.10 -11.87
CA CYS A 242 -6.35 1.90 -12.20
C CYS A 242 -6.26 1.49 -13.68
N GLY A 243 -5.93 2.42 -14.58
CA GLY A 243 -6.02 2.20 -16.03
C GLY A 243 -7.45 2.29 -16.57
N GLY A 244 -8.39 2.85 -15.76
CA GLY A 244 -9.78 3.09 -16.09
C GLY A 244 -10.80 2.21 -15.38
N VAL A 245 -10.35 1.10 -14.74
CA VAL A 245 -11.21 0.16 -13.99
C VAL A 245 -10.45 -0.36 -12.78
N THR A 246 -11.10 -0.38 -11.60
CA THR A 246 -10.51 -0.97 -10.38
C THR A 246 -10.61 -2.48 -10.39
N GLU A 247 -9.78 -3.13 -9.56
CA GLU A 247 -9.71 -4.59 -9.44
C GLU A 247 -10.36 -5.08 -8.14
N GLU A 248 -10.68 -6.36 -8.09
CA GLU A 248 -11.16 -7.06 -6.90
C GLU A 248 -10.00 -7.57 -6.05
N PHE A 249 -10.22 -7.64 -4.72
CA PHE A 249 -9.18 -7.99 -3.74
C PHE A 249 -8.57 -9.37 -4.00
N GLU A 250 -9.38 -10.37 -4.27
CA GLU A 250 -8.98 -11.77 -4.48
C GLU A 250 -8.09 -11.99 -5.71
N THR A 251 -8.05 -11.04 -6.65
CA THR A 251 -7.11 -11.06 -7.77
C THR A 251 -5.66 -10.85 -7.32
N CYS A 252 -5.47 -10.09 -6.25
CA CYS A 252 -4.14 -9.69 -5.78
C CYS A 252 -3.66 -10.48 -4.56
N TRP A 253 -4.57 -10.86 -3.68
CA TRP A 253 -4.27 -11.51 -2.39
C TRP A 253 -5.00 -12.85 -2.21
N GLU A 254 -5.30 -13.20 -0.95
CA GLU A 254 -6.06 -14.40 -0.62
C GLU A 254 -7.45 -14.39 -1.26
N ASP A 255 -8.04 -15.57 -1.40
CA ASP A 255 -9.36 -15.76 -2.01
C ASP A 255 -10.48 -15.37 -1.01
N THR A 256 -10.57 -14.06 -0.75
CA THR A 256 -11.54 -13.44 0.15
C THR A 256 -12.23 -12.30 -0.56
N HIS A 257 -13.55 -12.33 -0.65
CA HIS A 257 -14.34 -11.27 -1.26
C HIS A 257 -14.70 -10.17 -0.25
N PHE A 258 -14.57 -8.91 -0.68
CA PHE A 258 -15.00 -7.72 0.06
C PHE A 258 -15.95 -6.89 -0.80
N ASP A 259 -17.19 -6.71 -0.37
CA ASP A 259 -18.23 -5.96 -1.10
C ASP A 259 -17.89 -4.50 -1.40
N TYR A 260 -16.82 -3.98 -0.80
CA TYR A 260 -16.32 -2.61 -0.99
C TYR A 260 -14.99 -2.55 -1.76
N LEU A 261 -14.32 -3.66 -2.04
CA LEU A 261 -13.12 -3.74 -2.87
C LEU A 261 -13.45 -4.48 -4.17
N VAL A 262 -14.31 -3.87 -4.95
CA VAL A 262 -14.91 -4.46 -6.16
C VAL A 262 -14.58 -3.62 -7.39
N LYS A 263 -15.01 -4.11 -8.55
CA LYS A 263 -14.93 -3.39 -9.82
C LYS A 263 -15.65 -2.06 -9.76
N VAL A 264 -14.93 -0.96 -10.02
CA VAL A 264 -15.48 0.38 -10.22
C VAL A 264 -14.94 0.93 -11.54
N GLU A 265 -15.81 1.49 -12.37
CA GLU A 265 -15.41 2.25 -13.56
C GLU A 265 -14.97 3.66 -13.14
N ASP A 266 -13.74 4.05 -13.51
CA ASP A 266 -13.09 5.29 -13.08
C ASP A 266 -13.58 6.50 -13.90
N ASN A 267 -14.90 6.73 -13.93
CA ASN A 267 -15.55 7.81 -14.66
C ASN A 267 -16.76 8.38 -13.91
N ASP A 268 -17.40 9.42 -14.47
CA ASP A 268 -18.66 9.92 -13.94
C ASP A 268 -19.74 8.83 -14.01
N ALA A 269 -20.50 8.63 -12.92
CA ALA A 269 -21.53 7.58 -12.77
C ALA A 269 -22.60 7.57 -13.88
N ASN A 270 -22.73 8.68 -14.64
CA ASN A 270 -23.64 8.83 -15.78
C ASN A 270 -23.02 8.42 -17.13
N ARG A 271 -21.76 8.00 -17.15
CA ARG A 271 -21.03 7.57 -18.34
C ARG A 271 -20.54 6.14 -18.16
N SER A 272 -21.30 5.17 -18.64
CA SER A 272 -20.79 3.81 -18.77
C SER A 272 -19.57 3.78 -19.69
N LEU A 273 -18.50 3.09 -19.28
CA LEU A 273 -17.36 2.78 -20.13
C LEU A 273 -17.80 1.78 -21.21
N SER A 274 -18.64 2.25 -22.13
CA SER A 274 -18.97 1.52 -23.34
C SER A 274 -18.14 2.06 -24.50
N LEU A 275 -17.30 1.22 -25.08
CA LEU A 275 -16.89 1.42 -26.44
C LEU A 275 -18.13 1.26 -27.33
N SER A 276 -18.10 1.81 -28.54
CA SER A 276 -19.22 1.81 -29.51
C SER A 276 -19.92 0.47 -29.76
N LYS A 277 -19.46 -0.63 -29.12
CA LYS A 277 -19.93 -2.01 -29.27
C LYS A 277 -20.54 -2.64 -28.02
N GLY A 278 -20.70 -1.90 -26.91
CA GLY A 278 -21.24 -2.42 -25.64
C GLY A 278 -20.18 -2.68 -24.56
N PRO A 279 -20.55 -3.25 -23.39
CA PRO A 279 -19.63 -3.50 -22.29
C PRO A 279 -18.56 -4.53 -22.66
N ILE A 280 -17.30 -4.20 -22.41
CA ILE A 280 -16.17 -5.09 -22.68
C ILE A 280 -15.95 -6.03 -21.48
N ASN A 281 -15.79 -7.31 -21.74
CA ASN A 281 -15.40 -8.29 -20.72
C ASN A 281 -13.87 -8.36 -20.59
N LEU A 282 -13.31 -7.71 -19.58
CA LEU A 282 -11.87 -7.64 -19.35
C LEU A 282 -11.27 -8.94 -18.78
N THR A 283 -12.10 -9.89 -18.38
CA THR A 283 -11.62 -11.21 -17.90
C THR A 283 -11.19 -12.13 -19.05
N THR A 284 -11.49 -11.75 -20.30
CA THR A 284 -11.05 -12.46 -21.51
C THR A 284 -9.83 -11.79 -22.13
N GLU A 285 -9.02 -12.56 -22.86
CA GLU A 285 -7.83 -12.01 -23.54
C GLU A 285 -8.24 -11.00 -24.63
N GLU A 286 -9.28 -11.29 -25.40
CA GLU A 286 -9.80 -10.41 -26.44
C GLU A 286 -10.31 -9.07 -25.88
N GLY A 287 -11.10 -9.13 -24.80
CA GLY A 287 -11.61 -7.93 -24.14
C GLY A 287 -10.50 -7.13 -23.49
N ALA A 288 -9.54 -7.78 -22.83
CA ALA A 288 -8.38 -7.11 -22.26
C ALA A 288 -7.53 -6.43 -23.35
N LYS A 289 -7.31 -7.12 -24.51
CA LYS A 289 -6.59 -6.56 -25.65
C LYS A 289 -7.30 -5.33 -26.22
N GLU A 290 -8.60 -5.43 -26.48
CA GLU A 290 -9.41 -4.30 -26.97
C GLU A 290 -9.33 -3.09 -26.03
N TRP A 291 -9.46 -3.33 -24.71
CA TRP A 291 -9.39 -2.28 -23.69
C TRP A 291 -8.00 -1.64 -23.58
N ILE A 292 -6.93 -2.45 -23.47
CA ILE A 292 -5.57 -1.96 -23.28
C ILE A 292 -5.08 -1.18 -24.50
N MET A 293 -5.43 -1.64 -25.71
CA MET A 293 -5.09 -0.97 -26.96
C MET A 293 -5.97 0.26 -27.27
N SER A 294 -7.06 0.45 -26.52
CA SER A 294 -7.91 1.64 -26.60
C SER A 294 -7.45 2.71 -25.60
N ASN A 295 -8.01 3.92 -25.73
CA ASN A 295 -7.74 5.03 -24.82
C ASN A 295 -9.05 5.65 -24.33
N PRO A 296 -9.92 4.90 -23.62
CA PRO A 296 -11.20 5.41 -23.16
C PRO A 296 -11.05 6.53 -22.14
N GLU A 297 -12.06 7.39 -22.06
CA GLU A 297 -12.12 8.43 -21.05
C GLU A 297 -12.25 7.80 -19.66
N ALA A 298 -11.43 8.26 -18.72
CA ALA A 298 -11.47 7.91 -17.30
C ALA A 298 -10.92 9.08 -16.49
N PHE A 299 -11.22 9.16 -15.19
CA PHE A 299 -10.62 10.18 -14.34
C PHE A 299 -9.10 10.07 -14.36
N CYS A 300 -8.55 8.87 -14.25
CA CYS A 300 -7.10 8.67 -14.28
C CYS A 300 -6.45 8.77 -15.67
N ASN A 301 -7.23 8.95 -16.75
CA ASN A 301 -6.70 9.20 -18.09
C ASN A 301 -6.37 10.70 -18.25
N THR A 302 -5.27 11.13 -17.64
CA THR A 302 -4.83 12.52 -17.67
C THR A 302 -3.32 12.62 -17.87
N ASN A 303 -2.90 13.62 -18.67
CA ASN A 303 -1.52 14.03 -18.84
C ASN A 303 -1.24 15.42 -18.22
N ASP A 304 -2.19 15.95 -17.44
CA ASP A 304 -2.02 17.23 -16.78
C ASP A 304 -0.96 17.12 -15.68
N LYS A 305 0.19 17.74 -15.93
CA LYS A 305 1.33 17.73 -15.01
C LYS A 305 1.01 18.32 -13.64
N LYS A 306 0.07 19.28 -13.55
CA LYS A 306 -0.36 19.86 -12.27
C LYS A 306 -1.16 18.86 -11.43
N ILE A 307 -1.92 17.97 -12.09
CA ILE A 307 -2.65 16.90 -11.43
C ILE A 307 -1.68 15.80 -11.05
N LEU A 308 -0.85 15.34 -11.99
CA LEU A 308 0.11 14.26 -11.74
C LEU A 308 1.10 14.62 -10.63
N SER A 309 1.58 15.86 -10.55
CA SER A 309 2.47 16.32 -9.48
C SER A 309 1.85 16.29 -8.08
N GLN A 310 0.52 16.15 -7.93
CA GLN A 310 -0.13 16.01 -6.63
C GLN A 310 0.08 14.61 -6.03
N VAL A 311 0.20 13.60 -6.86
CA VAL A 311 0.26 12.19 -6.46
C VAL A 311 1.62 11.53 -6.78
N LEU A 312 2.53 12.28 -7.37
CA LEU A 312 3.88 11.83 -7.69
C LEU A 312 4.87 12.57 -6.80
N ASN A 313 5.72 11.81 -6.13
CA ASN A 313 6.92 12.37 -5.53
C ASN A 313 7.92 12.73 -6.63
N ASP A 314 8.93 13.54 -6.29
CA ASP A 314 9.92 14.05 -7.25
C ASP A 314 10.61 12.93 -8.05
N TYR A 315 10.69 11.72 -7.52
CA TYR A 315 11.31 10.53 -8.14
C TYR A 315 10.43 9.82 -9.17
N ASP A 316 9.10 9.95 -9.08
CA ASP A 316 8.13 9.32 -9.97
C ASP A 316 7.73 10.24 -11.14
N GLN A 317 8.31 11.44 -11.23
CA GLN A 317 7.93 12.44 -12.26
C GLN A 317 8.60 12.22 -13.62
N GLU A 318 9.48 11.24 -13.74
CA GLU A 318 10.20 10.93 -15.00
C GLU A 318 9.31 10.31 -16.07
N THR A 319 8.16 9.74 -15.69
CA THR A 319 7.19 9.16 -16.62
C THR A 319 5.81 9.77 -16.48
N ILE A 320 5.07 9.82 -17.60
CA ILE A 320 3.66 10.23 -17.67
C ILE A 320 2.74 9.08 -18.09
N ASP A 321 3.30 7.90 -18.35
CA ASP A 321 2.61 6.76 -18.96
C ASP A 321 1.87 5.89 -17.93
N PHE A 322 1.19 6.52 -16.96
CA PHE A 322 0.48 5.80 -15.89
C PHE A 322 -0.79 5.10 -16.38
N TYR A 323 -1.48 5.69 -17.36
CA TYR A 323 -2.75 5.16 -17.87
C TYR A 323 -2.56 4.04 -18.86
N ARG A 324 -1.61 4.22 -19.81
CA ARG A 324 -1.18 3.22 -20.79
C ARG A 324 0.33 3.23 -20.89
N TRP A 325 0.93 2.06 -20.91
CA TRP A 325 2.37 1.91 -20.94
C TRP A 325 2.81 0.82 -21.90
N LYS A 326 4.08 0.85 -22.30
CA LYS A 326 4.71 -0.12 -23.17
C LYS A 326 6.09 -0.45 -22.64
N VAL A 327 6.40 -1.77 -22.60
CA VAL A 327 7.74 -2.29 -22.27
C VAL A 327 8.14 -3.28 -23.35
N ILE A 328 9.40 -3.23 -23.78
CA ILE A 328 9.95 -4.11 -24.80
C ILE A 328 11.13 -4.86 -24.18
N TYR A 329 11.14 -6.16 -24.34
CA TYR A 329 12.25 -7.04 -23.96
C TYR A 329 12.73 -7.82 -25.16
N SER A 330 14.05 -7.97 -25.30
CA SER A 330 14.62 -9.08 -26.04
C SER A 330 14.35 -10.39 -25.28
N GLN A 331 14.39 -11.50 -25.98
CA GLN A 331 14.24 -12.83 -25.36
C GLN A 331 15.32 -13.09 -24.29
N ASP A 332 16.54 -12.55 -24.47
CA ASP A 332 17.63 -12.74 -23.52
C ASP A 332 17.42 -11.90 -22.25
N GLU A 333 16.97 -10.63 -22.36
CA GLU A 333 16.59 -9.81 -21.20
C GLU A 333 15.45 -10.43 -20.40
N LEU A 334 14.37 -10.86 -21.07
CA LEU A 334 13.25 -11.53 -20.40
C LEU A 334 13.70 -12.83 -19.74
N THR A 335 14.58 -13.59 -20.38
CA THR A 335 15.16 -14.82 -19.81
C THR A 335 15.99 -14.51 -18.56
N ALA A 336 16.80 -13.43 -18.58
CA ALA A 336 17.59 -13.02 -17.43
C ALA A 336 16.73 -12.62 -16.24
N LEU A 337 15.65 -11.87 -16.46
CA LEU A 337 14.69 -11.49 -15.42
C LEU A 337 14.05 -12.73 -14.78
N VAL A 338 13.49 -13.62 -15.58
CA VAL A 338 12.82 -14.84 -15.09
C VAL A 338 13.80 -15.80 -14.43
N ALA A 339 15.04 -15.88 -14.91
CA ALA A 339 16.08 -16.77 -14.36
C ALA A 339 16.48 -16.41 -12.91
N ARG A 340 16.26 -15.18 -12.46
CA ARG A 340 16.46 -14.79 -11.05
C ARG A 340 15.58 -15.61 -10.11
N HIS A 341 14.39 -16.03 -10.57
CA HIS A 341 13.39 -16.77 -9.79
C HIS A 341 13.34 -18.25 -10.16
N ALA A 342 13.53 -18.60 -11.45
CA ALA A 342 13.36 -19.94 -11.97
C ALA A 342 14.37 -20.27 -13.09
N PRO A 343 15.67 -20.41 -12.79
CA PRO A 343 16.71 -20.68 -13.80
C PRO A 343 16.51 -22.02 -14.56
N GLN A 344 15.73 -22.94 -13.96
CA GLN A 344 15.42 -24.24 -14.54
C GLN A 344 14.48 -24.18 -15.77
N LEU A 345 13.84 -23.03 -16.05
CA LEU A 345 12.96 -22.88 -17.23
C LEU A 345 13.77 -22.85 -18.54
N GLY A 346 15.03 -22.41 -18.48
CA GLY A 346 15.86 -22.18 -19.67
C GLY A 346 15.46 -20.88 -20.37
N LYS A 347 15.72 -20.78 -21.67
CA LYS A 347 15.40 -19.59 -22.48
C LYS A 347 13.88 -19.45 -22.60
N ILE A 348 13.34 -18.27 -22.37
CA ILE A 348 11.89 -18.04 -22.40
C ILE A 348 11.38 -17.98 -23.83
N ILE A 349 10.37 -18.80 -24.12
CA ILE A 349 9.77 -18.92 -25.45
C ILE A 349 8.48 -18.11 -25.55
N ASP A 350 7.67 -18.09 -24.47
CA ASP A 350 6.36 -17.47 -24.50
C ASP A 350 5.87 -17.05 -23.09
N LEU A 351 4.97 -16.07 -23.03
CA LEU A 351 4.22 -15.62 -21.88
C LEU A 351 2.73 -15.69 -22.21
N ILE A 352 1.98 -16.57 -21.55
CA ILE A 352 0.58 -16.84 -21.87
C ILE A 352 -0.28 -16.47 -20.66
N PRO A 353 -1.09 -15.40 -20.71
CA PRO A 353 -2.10 -15.11 -19.70
C PRO A 353 -3.12 -16.25 -19.63
N LEU A 354 -3.34 -16.78 -18.43
CA LEU A 354 -4.31 -17.85 -18.21
C LEU A 354 -5.61 -17.36 -17.56
N LYS A 355 -5.46 -16.44 -16.59
CA LYS A 355 -6.60 -15.87 -15.87
C LYS A 355 -6.41 -14.38 -15.63
N ARG A 356 -7.50 -13.64 -15.81
CA ARG A 356 -7.57 -12.20 -15.59
C ARG A 356 -8.70 -11.85 -14.65
N GLY A 357 -8.47 -10.86 -13.80
CA GLY A 357 -9.49 -10.22 -12.99
C GLY A 357 -10.36 -9.23 -13.79
N VAL A 358 -11.27 -8.59 -13.10
CA VAL A 358 -12.30 -7.71 -13.70
C VAL A 358 -11.74 -6.43 -14.32
N SER A 359 -10.51 -6.04 -13.99
CA SER A 359 -9.79 -4.91 -14.60
C SER A 359 -8.83 -5.32 -15.73
N GLY A 360 -8.82 -6.59 -16.11
CA GLY A 360 -7.88 -7.15 -17.09
C GLY A 360 -6.50 -7.50 -16.49
N ARG A 361 -6.29 -7.33 -15.18
CA ARG A 361 -5.05 -7.75 -14.50
C ARG A 361 -4.92 -9.25 -14.51
N ILE A 362 -3.75 -9.73 -14.93
CA ILE A 362 -3.41 -11.15 -14.94
C ILE A 362 -3.10 -11.57 -13.50
N TYR A 363 -3.74 -12.64 -13.04
CA TYR A 363 -3.41 -13.27 -11.76
C TYR A 363 -2.94 -14.73 -11.86
N GLU A 364 -3.00 -15.34 -13.08
CA GLU A 364 -2.25 -16.54 -13.42
C GLU A 364 -1.59 -16.35 -14.80
N LEU A 365 -0.26 -16.40 -14.83
CA LEU A 365 0.56 -16.25 -16.03
C LEU A 365 1.37 -17.53 -16.24
N LYS A 366 1.28 -18.14 -17.44
CA LYS A 366 2.08 -19.28 -17.84
C LYS A 366 3.35 -18.78 -18.55
N ILE A 367 4.49 -19.13 -18.00
CA ILE A 367 5.82 -18.85 -18.57
C ILE A 367 6.32 -20.13 -19.23
N VAL A 368 6.56 -20.08 -20.55
CA VAL A 368 7.04 -21.21 -21.34
C VAL A 368 8.53 -21.03 -21.59
N GLY A 369 9.33 -21.93 -21.06
CA GLY A 369 10.77 -21.99 -21.32
C GLY A 369 11.17 -23.17 -22.20
N THR A 370 12.41 -23.17 -22.69
CA THR A 370 12.96 -24.25 -23.53
C THR A 370 13.10 -25.59 -22.79
N LYS A 371 13.21 -25.56 -21.46
CA LYS A 371 13.42 -26.75 -20.64
C LYS A 371 12.18 -27.14 -19.84
N LYS A 372 11.46 -26.16 -19.30
CA LYS A 372 10.27 -26.36 -18.47
C LYS A 372 9.26 -25.23 -18.68
N THR A 373 8.05 -25.47 -18.23
CA THR A 373 6.97 -24.48 -18.17
C THR A 373 6.53 -24.33 -16.73
N LEU A 374 6.20 -23.10 -16.33
CA LEU A 374 5.72 -22.78 -14.98
C LEU A 374 4.55 -21.77 -15.06
N THR A 375 3.50 -22.02 -14.31
CA THR A 375 2.44 -21.02 -14.08
C THR A 375 2.71 -20.29 -12.78
N ILE A 376 2.77 -18.97 -12.83
CA ILE A 376 2.94 -18.11 -11.65
C ILE A 376 1.70 -17.26 -11.39
N GLY A 377 1.50 -16.80 -10.20
CA GLY A 377 0.46 -15.88 -9.71
C GLY A 377 0.75 -15.50 -8.24
N LYS A 378 0.16 -14.51 -7.67
CA LYS A 378 -0.87 -13.60 -8.19
C LYS A 378 -0.24 -12.33 -8.79
N GLU A 379 -0.97 -11.18 -8.73
CA GLU A 379 -0.66 -9.91 -9.38
C GLU A 379 0.78 -9.44 -9.11
N LEU A 380 1.17 -9.30 -7.84
CA LEU A 380 2.48 -8.81 -7.45
C LEU A 380 3.61 -9.78 -7.82
N GLU A 381 3.38 -11.09 -7.71
CA GLU A 381 4.37 -12.11 -8.13
C GLU A 381 4.68 -11.98 -9.62
N ILE A 382 3.66 -11.81 -10.47
CA ILE A 382 3.84 -11.60 -11.92
C ILE A 382 4.68 -10.35 -12.18
N ARG A 383 4.40 -9.24 -11.48
CA ARG A 383 5.14 -7.99 -11.65
C ARG A 383 6.60 -8.09 -11.23
N LYS A 384 6.90 -8.79 -10.14
CA LYS A 384 8.28 -9.04 -9.65
C LYS A 384 9.10 -9.88 -10.62
N TRP A 385 8.49 -10.84 -11.29
CA TRP A 385 9.22 -11.72 -12.21
C TRP A 385 9.56 -11.07 -13.55
N LEU A 386 8.80 -10.05 -13.95
CA LEU A 386 8.93 -9.39 -15.25
C LEU A 386 9.61 -8.02 -15.19
N SER A 387 10.28 -7.68 -14.09
CA SER A 387 11.02 -6.43 -13.94
C SER A 387 12.16 -6.60 -12.94
N GLU A 388 13.13 -5.71 -12.96
CA GLU A 388 14.21 -5.67 -11.95
C GLU A 388 13.71 -5.27 -10.57
N SER A 389 12.69 -4.40 -10.52
CA SER A 389 11.96 -4.04 -9.31
C SER A 389 10.52 -4.59 -9.39
N HIS A 390 9.61 -3.83 -9.95
CA HIS A 390 8.21 -4.21 -10.15
C HIS A 390 7.73 -3.68 -11.51
N LEU A 391 7.13 -4.53 -12.34
CA LEU A 391 6.41 -4.07 -13.54
C LEU A 391 5.25 -3.14 -13.11
N TYR A 392 4.89 -2.19 -13.94
CA TYR A 392 3.88 -1.16 -13.63
C TYR A 392 2.55 -1.72 -13.11
N SER A 393 2.01 -2.73 -13.78
CA SER A 393 0.85 -3.51 -13.35
C SER A 393 0.87 -4.89 -14.02
N SER A 394 -0.02 -5.79 -13.63
CA SER A 394 -0.24 -7.05 -14.36
C SER A 394 -1.35 -6.95 -15.42
N ALA A 395 -1.92 -5.77 -15.66
CA ALA A 395 -2.87 -5.53 -16.75
C ALA A 395 -2.11 -5.28 -18.05
N PHE A 396 -1.66 -6.33 -18.72
CA PHE A 396 -0.95 -6.23 -20.00
C PHE A 396 -1.32 -7.34 -20.98
N ILE A 397 -1.08 -7.09 -22.25
CA ILE A 397 -1.07 -8.08 -23.32
C ILE A 397 0.36 -8.28 -23.81
N VAL A 398 0.63 -9.46 -24.37
CA VAL A 398 1.95 -9.81 -24.88
C VAL A 398 1.86 -9.92 -26.41
N GLU A 399 2.72 -9.18 -27.11
CA GLU A 399 2.95 -9.37 -28.54
C GLU A 399 4.38 -9.82 -28.74
N LYS A 400 4.55 -10.92 -29.48
CA LYS A 400 5.85 -11.49 -29.78
C LYS A 400 6.14 -11.37 -31.27
N ASP A 401 7.30 -10.81 -31.60
CA ASP A 401 7.84 -10.77 -32.98
C ASP A 401 9.29 -11.27 -32.98
N GLY A 402 9.50 -12.45 -33.51
CA GLY A 402 10.79 -13.13 -33.43
C GLY A 402 11.25 -13.34 -31.98
N ASP A 403 12.40 -12.75 -31.64
CA ASP A 403 13.00 -12.80 -30.32
C ASP A 403 12.62 -11.57 -29.45
N THR A 404 11.67 -10.75 -29.88
CA THR A 404 11.21 -9.54 -29.17
C THR A 404 9.84 -9.77 -28.53
N PHE A 405 9.72 -9.45 -27.25
CA PHE A 405 8.47 -9.44 -26.50
C PHE A 405 8.07 -7.99 -26.21
N THR A 406 6.89 -7.59 -26.66
CA THR A 406 6.32 -6.28 -26.36
C THR A 406 5.14 -6.47 -25.42
N LEU A 407 5.21 -5.84 -24.25
CA LEU A 407 4.12 -5.75 -23.29
C LEU A 407 3.43 -4.40 -23.46
N TYR A 408 2.16 -4.40 -23.80
CA TYR A 408 1.30 -3.21 -23.75
C TYR A 408 0.42 -3.33 -22.53
N GLY A 409 0.40 -2.31 -21.70
CA GLY A 409 -0.33 -2.42 -20.43
C GLY A 409 -1.10 -1.17 -20.04
N ALA A 410 -1.87 -1.32 -18.94
CA ALA A 410 -2.74 -0.30 -18.40
C ALA A 410 -2.62 -0.18 -16.88
N GLY A 411 -2.58 1.06 -16.39
CA GLY A 411 -2.55 1.35 -14.98
C GLY A 411 -1.21 1.09 -14.29
N TRP A 412 -1.14 1.47 -13.00
CA TRP A 412 0.05 1.36 -12.17
C TRP A 412 -0.33 0.95 -10.74
N GLY A 413 0.16 -0.21 -10.31
CA GLY A 413 -0.17 -0.84 -9.04
C GLY A 413 -1.25 -1.91 -9.15
N HIS A 414 -1.62 -2.47 -8.00
CA HIS A 414 -2.52 -3.62 -7.89
C HIS A 414 -3.97 -3.37 -8.33
N GLY A 415 -4.42 -2.14 -8.36
CA GLY A 415 -5.75 -1.79 -8.89
C GLY A 415 -6.92 -1.86 -7.90
N VAL A 416 -6.72 -2.24 -6.65
CA VAL A 416 -7.78 -2.48 -5.66
C VAL A 416 -8.00 -1.26 -4.78
N GLY A 417 -9.24 -0.76 -4.69
CA GLY A 417 -9.63 0.40 -3.90
C GLY A 417 -9.38 1.74 -4.61
N LEU A 418 -8.82 2.76 -3.93
CA LEU A 418 -8.72 4.12 -4.45
C LEU A 418 -7.58 4.29 -5.47
N CYS A 419 -7.93 4.80 -6.65
CA CYS A 419 -7.00 5.28 -7.66
C CYS A 419 -6.54 6.70 -7.33
N GLN A 420 -5.27 6.91 -6.97
CA GLN A 420 -4.75 8.21 -6.55
C GLN A 420 -4.87 9.28 -7.63
N ILE A 421 -4.53 8.95 -8.90
CA ILE A 421 -4.64 9.90 -10.01
C ILE A 421 -6.11 10.23 -10.30
N GLY A 422 -7.00 9.22 -10.31
CA GLY A 422 -8.43 9.45 -10.50
C GLY A 422 -9.02 10.33 -9.39
N ALA A 423 -8.68 10.06 -8.13
CA ALA A 423 -9.11 10.87 -6.99
C ALA A 423 -8.58 12.32 -7.07
N ALA A 424 -7.35 12.54 -7.56
CA ALA A 424 -6.81 13.89 -7.78
C ALA A 424 -7.57 14.65 -8.86
N VAL A 425 -7.95 13.97 -9.95
CA VAL A 425 -8.81 14.56 -11.01
C VAL A 425 -10.19 14.88 -10.46
N MET A 426 -10.82 13.96 -9.70
CA MET A 426 -12.12 14.22 -9.06
C MET A 426 -12.06 15.44 -8.14
N ALA A 427 -11.06 15.52 -7.26
CA ALA A 427 -10.87 16.67 -6.37
C ALA A 427 -10.72 17.99 -7.16
N THR A 428 -9.94 17.98 -8.25
CA THR A 428 -9.76 19.15 -9.12
C THR A 428 -11.06 19.54 -9.84
N LYS A 429 -11.95 18.59 -10.11
CA LYS A 429 -13.29 18.82 -10.67
C LYS A 429 -14.33 19.28 -9.62
N GLY A 430 -13.94 19.38 -8.35
CA GLY A 430 -14.80 19.87 -7.27
C GLY A 430 -15.55 18.79 -6.48
N TYR A 431 -15.24 17.52 -6.68
CA TYR A 431 -15.77 16.45 -5.83
C TYR A 431 -15.22 16.58 -4.41
N THR A 432 -16.07 16.39 -3.43
CA THR A 432 -15.69 16.33 -2.03
C THR A 432 -14.98 15.01 -1.71
N TYR A 433 -14.17 14.95 -0.64
CA TYR A 433 -13.53 13.71 -0.20
C TYR A 433 -14.55 12.59 0.08
N LYS A 434 -15.77 12.92 0.53
CA LYS A 434 -16.84 11.94 0.77
C LYS A 434 -17.35 11.34 -0.55
N GLU A 435 -17.52 12.14 -1.58
CA GLU A 435 -17.91 11.66 -2.91
C GLU A 435 -16.80 10.84 -3.56
N ILE A 436 -15.52 11.24 -3.38
CA ILE A 436 -14.35 10.45 -3.83
C ILE A 436 -14.34 9.08 -3.15
N LEU A 437 -14.51 9.04 -1.84
CA LEU A 437 -14.52 7.78 -1.08
C LEU A 437 -15.72 6.90 -1.45
N ALA A 438 -16.91 7.48 -1.62
CA ALA A 438 -18.10 6.74 -2.05
C ALA A 438 -17.96 6.17 -3.47
N HIS A 439 -17.18 6.82 -4.35
CA HIS A 439 -16.89 6.33 -5.70
C HIS A 439 -16.02 5.07 -5.67
N TYR A 440 -14.90 5.09 -4.92
CA TYR A 440 -13.94 3.98 -4.92
C TYR A 440 -14.24 2.86 -3.92
N TYR A 441 -15.07 3.12 -2.92
CA TYR A 441 -15.44 2.15 -1.89
C TYR A 441 -16.97 2.08 -1.76
N PRO A 442 -17.67 1.45 -2.72
CA PRO A 442 -19.11 1.25 -2.61
C PRO A 442 -19.42 0.42 -1.34
N ASN A 443 -20.66 0.49 -0.88
CA ASN A 443 -21.13 -0.23 0.32
C ASN A 443 -20.37 0.12 1.61
N THR A 444 -19.79 1.32 1.69
CA THR A 444 -19.14 1.83 2.91
C THR A 444 -19.81 3.10 3.41
N THR A 445 -19.51 3.44 4.65
CA THR A 445 -19.87 4.71 5.27
C THR A 445 -18.69 5.25 6.07
N ILE A 446 -18.58 6.58 6.16
CA ILE A 446 -17.62 7.23 7.04
C ILE A 446 -18.21 7.28 8.45
N LYS A 447 -17.47 6.77 9.42
CA LYS A 447 -17.82 6.85 10.84
C LYS A 447 -16.73 7.53 11.63
N GLN A 448 -17.15 8.20 12.70
CA GLN A 448 -16.25 8.84 13.66
C GLN A 448 -15.90 7.83 14.77
N ILE A 449 -14.61 7.57 14.98
CA ILE A 449 -14.12 6.86 16.16
C ILE A 449 -13.63 7.88 17.19
N THR A 450 -14.04 7.69 18.43
CA THR A 450 -13.67 8.59 19.57
C THR A 450 -12.42 8.08 20.27
#